data_0c5e170273b2b6823a3ff32a2ad7d3e6
#
_entry.id   0c5e170273b2b6823a3ff32a2ad7d3e6
#
_cell.length_a   1.000
_cell.length_b   1.000
_cell.length_c   1.000
_cell.angle_alpha   90.00
_cell.angle_beta   90.00
_cell.angle_gamma   90.00
#
_symmetry.space_group_name_H-M   'P 1'
#
loop_
_entity.id
_entity.type
_entity.pdbx_description
1 polymer ?
#
loop_
_entity_poly.entity_id
_entity_poly.type
_entity_poly.pdbx_seq_one_letter_code
_entity_poly.pdbx_strand_id
1 'polypeptide(L)'
;DLFRTHPDWILQVPGRTPCHGRYQYVLDFSRQEILDYIYEKIVSILEGASISYIKWDMNRSLSDVWSRGVSARQQGEVFHRYILGVYQMYERLTTRFPDILFESCASGGARFDAGMLYYAPQGWISDDTDAIERLRIQYGTSYGYPISSMGSHVSASPNHQLHRQTPLWTRAN
;
A
#
# COMPACT_ATOMS: atom_id res chain seq x y z
N ASP A 1 15.22 -1.72 11.98
CA ASP A 1 16.63 -1.33 11.85
C ASP A 1 16.80 0.11 11.38
N LEU A 2 16.11 0.55 10.32
CA LEU A 2 16.24 1.91 9.79
C LEU A 2 15.95 2.99 10.83
N PHE A 3 14.95 2.81 11.69
CA PHE A 3 14.65 3.74 12.79
C PHE A 3 15.81 3.93 13.78
N ARG A 4 16.66 2.93 13.99
CA ARG A 4 17.83 3.05 14.89
C ARG A 4 18.92 3.95 14.32
N THR A 5 19.08 3.94 12.99
CA THR A 5 20.08 4.76 12.29
C THR A 5 19.56 6.13 11.90
N HIS A 6 18.26 6.24 11.62
CA HIS A 6 17.58 7.44 11.16
C HIS A 6 16.27 7.67 11.94
N PRO A 7 16.32 8.01 13.24
CA PRO A 7 15.11 8.15 14.06
C PRO A 7 14.24 9.34 13.64
N ASP A 8 14.80 10.28 12.88
CA ASP A 8 14.10 11.45 12.34
C ASP A 8 13.37 11.18 11.01
N TRP A 9 13.48 9.97 10.43
CA TRP A 9 12.88 9.62 9.15
C TRP A 9 11.45 9.12 9.25
N ILE A 10 10.91 8.99 10.44
CA ILE A 10 9.52 8.60 10.66
C ILE A 10 8.61 9.81 10.84
N LEU A 11 7.34 9.65 10.49
CA LEU A 11 6.29 10.57 10.92
C LEU A 11 6.11 10.44 12.44
N GLN A 12 6.29 11.54 13.17
CA GLN A 12 6.22 11.54 14.63
C GLN A 12 5.87 12.93 15.17
N VAL A 13 4.81 13.04 15.94
CA VAL A 13 4.47 14.28 16.66
C VAL A 13 5.53 14.57 17.73
N PRO A 14 6.14 15.77 17.75
CA PRO A 14 7.13 16.13 18.76
C PRO A 14 6.60 15.96 20.18
N GLY A 15 7.46 15.45 21.07
CA GLY A 15 7.11 15.23 22.47
C GLY A 15 6.21 14.02 22.76
N ARG A 16 5.84 13.24 21.74
CA ARG A 16 5.10 11.98 21.91
C ARG A 16 5.99 10.78 21.61
N THR A 17 5.71 9.66 22.26
CA THR A 17 6.27 8.38 21.86
C THR A 17 5.79 8.04 20.44
N PRO A 18 6.69 7.62 19.53
CA PRO A 18 6.27 7.25 18.17
C PRO A 18 5.18 6.19 18.19
N CYS A 19 4.14 6.40 17.40
CA CYS A 19 3.06 5.42 17.26
C CYS A 19 3.55 4.17 16.54
N HIS A 20 3.49 3.05 17.22
CA HIS A 20 3.96 1.75 16.76
C HIS A 20 2.76 0.85 16.46
N GLY A 21 2.46 0.60 15.20
CA GLY A 21 1.38 -0.30 14.78
C GLY A 21 1.93 -1.47 13.98
N ARG A 22 1.50 -2.70 14.30
CA ARG A 22 1.99 -3.95 13.65
C ARG A 22 3.53 -4.05 13.65
N TYR A 23 4.18 -3.58 14.71
CA TYR A 23 5.65 -3.52 14.84
C TYR A 23 6.33 -2.64 13.77
N GLN A 24 5.63 -1.64 13.24
CA GLN A 24 6.12 -0.76 12.17
C GLN A 24 5.92 0.70 12.53
N TYR A 25 6.87 1.53 12.08
CA TYR A 25 6.74 2.98 11.98
C TYR A 25 6.44 3.38 10.53
N VAL A 26 5.93 4.58 10.33
CA VAL A 26 5.70 5.13 8.99
C VAL A 26 6.87 6.01 8.62
N LEU A 27 7.57 5.69 7.53
CA LEU A 27 8.58 6.56 6.95
C LEU A 27 7.93 7.83 6.38
N ASP A 28 8.61 8.96 6.52
CA ASP A 28 8.13 10.24 6.04
C ASP A 28 8.37 10.41 4.54
N PHE A 29 7.50 9.85 3.71
CA PHE A 29 7.56 9.96 2.26
C PHE A 29 7.25 11.37 1.72
N SER A 30 7.00 12.34 2.58
CA SER A 30 6.98 13.75 2.17
C SER A 30 8.38 14.35 1.94
N ARG A 31 9.45 13.60 2.31
CA ARG A 31 10.84 14.03 2.25
C ARG A 31 11.60 13.31 1.13
N GLN A 32 12.23 14.10 0.25
CA GLN A 32 12.90 13.58 -0.93
C GLN A 32 14.09 12.64 -0.61
N GLU A 33 14.88 12.96 0.40
CA GLU A 33 16.03 12.14 0.77
C GLU A 33 15.64 10.73 1.23
N ILE A 34 14.45 10.60 1.85
CA ILE A 34 13.93 9.29 2.27
C ILE A 34 13.44 8.51 1.05
N LEU A 35 12.74 9.17 0.13
CA LEU A 35 12.32 8.56 -1.13
C LEU A 35 13.53 8.06 -1.93
N ASP A 36 14.57 8.87 -2.05
CA ASP A 36 15.78 8.50 -2.81
C ASP A 36 16.46 7.30 -2.18
N TYR A 37 16.63 7.30 -0.86
CA TYR A 37 17.24 6.17 -0.17
C TYR A 37 16.45 4.86 -0.37
N ILE A 38 15.12 4.89 -0.20
CA ILE A 38 14.28 3.71 -0.37
C ILE A 38 14.26 3.26 -1.84
N TYR A 39 14.18 4.21 -2.77
CA TYR A 39 14.24 3.92 -4.20
C TYR A 39 15.52 3.14 -4.57
N GLU A 40 16.69 3.61 -4.16
CA GLU A 40 17.96 2.94 -4.45
C GLU A 40 18.01 1.52 -3.85
N LYS A 41 17.43 1.31 -2.66
CA LYS A 41 17.35 -0.03 -2.07
C LYS A 41 16.44 -0.97 -2.86
N ILE A 42 15.28 -0.49 -3.30
CA ILE A 42 14.36 -1.27 -4.13
C ILE A 42 15.00 -1.57 -5.49
N VAL A 43 15.60 -0.59 -6.14
CA VAL A 43 16.30 -0.77 -7.43
C VAL A 43 17.38 -1.85 -7.32
N SER A 44 18.22 -1.80 -6.30
CA SER A 44 19.25 -2.80 -6.06
C SER A 44 18.72 -4.23 -5.96
N ILE A 45 17.51 -4.40 -5.36
CA ILE A 45 16.86 -5.71 -5.26
C ILE A 45 16.32 -6.14 -6.63
N LEU A 46 15.64 -5.23 -7.35
CA LEU A 46 15.00 -5.53 -8.62
C LEU A 46 16.00 -5.82 -9.73
N GLU A 47 17.19 -5.19 -9.72
CA GLU A 47 18.27 -5.48 -10.64
C GLU A 47 18.98 -6.81 -10.34
N GLY A 48 18.94 -7.25 -9.08
CA GLY A 48 19.58 -8.49 -8.64
C GLY A 48 18.73 -9.74 -8.79
N ALA A 49 17.43 -9.63 -9.18
CA ALA A 49 16.51 -10.75 -9.21
C ALA A 49 15.52 -10.65 -10.38
N SER A 50 15.12 -11.79 -10.93
CA SER A 50 14.12 -11.89 -12.00
C SER A 50 12.70 -11.74 -11.40
N ILE A 51 12.25 -10.50 -11.24
CA ILE A 51 10.94 -10.16 -10.66
C ILE A 51 10.07 -9.55 -11.76
N SER A 52 8.86 -10.11 -11.95
CA SER A 52 7.87 -9.63 -12.93
C SER A 52 6.61 -9.06 -12.28
N TYR A 53 6.44 -9.23 -10.96
CA TYR A 53 5.26 -8.80 -10.23
C TYR A 53 5.62 -8.35 -8.82
N ILE A 54 5.05 -7.21 -8.40
CA ILE A 54 5.21 -6.67 -7.06
C ILE A 54 3.84 -6.31 -6.50
N LYS A 55 3.47 -6.93 -5.38
CA LYS A 55 2.38 -6.46 -4.55
C LYS A 55 2.94 -5.55 -3.47
N TRP A 56 2.66 -4.26 -3.60
CA TRP A 56 3.12 -3.26 -2.64
C TRP A 56 2.08 -3.02 -1.58
N ASP A 57 2.32 -3.55 -0.41
CA ASP A 57 1.40 -3.47 0.71
C ASP A 57 1.82 -2.40 1.74
N MET A 58 0.82 -1.74 2.34
CA MET A 58 0.99 -0.84 3.46
C MET A 58 -0.01 -1.20 4.57
N ASN A 59 0.43 -1.98 5.54
CA ASN A 59 -0.41 -2.45 6.65
C ASN A 59 -0.31 -1.55 7.88
N ARG A 60 -0.17 -0.24 7.69
CA ARG A 60 0.05 0.72 8.74
C ARG A 60 -0.69 2.03 8.47
N SER A 61 -1.63 2.39 9.33
CA SER A 61 -2.34 3.67 9.24
C SER A 61 -1.43 4.85 9.55
N LEU A 62 -1.67 5.99 8.89
CA LEU A 62 -1.03 7.27 9.20
C LEU A 62 -1.74 7.90 10.41
N SER A 63 -1.25 7.64 11.62
CA SER A 63 -1.89 8.09 12.86
C SER A 63 -1.25 9.32 13.48
N ASP A 64 0.07 9.43 13.43
CA ASP A 64 0.82 10.56 13.99
C ASP A 64 1.50 11.35 12.86
N VAL A 65 0.69 12.14 12.17
CA VAL A 65 1.13 12.85 10.96
C VAL A 65 1.79 14.17 11.32
N TRP A 66 3.07 14.12 11.54
CA TRP A 66 3.95 15.27 11.68
C TRP A 66 5.28 14.96 10.98
N SER A 67 5.69 15.85 10.07
CA SER A 67 6.97 15.75 9.35
C SER A 67 7.98 16.74 9.91
N ARG A 68 9.20 16.29 10.11
CA ARG A 68 10.35 17.17 10.42
C ARG A 68 10.86 17.91 9.19
N GLY A 69 10.42 17.52 7.98
CA GLY A 69 10.84 18.10 6.71
C GLY A 69 10.08 19.37 6.32
N VAL A 70 9.03 19.78 7.07
CA VAL A 70 8.24 20.97 6.78
C VAL A 70 8.05 21.85 8.01
N SER A 71 7.79 23.14 7.80
CA SER A 71 7.54 24.08 8.88
C SER A 71 6.23 23.79 9.62
N ALA A 72 6.06 24.33 10.82
CA ALA A 72 4.84 24.19 11.61
C ALA A 72 3.58 24.66 10.85
N ARG A 73 3.70 25.68 9.98
CA ARG A 73 2.59 26.19 9.14
C ARG A 73 2.19 25.20 8.04
N GLN A 74 3.09 24.35 7.61
CA GLN A 74 2.90 23.40 6.51
C GLN A 74 2.50 22.00 6.98
N GLN A 75 2.37 21.77 8.28
CA GLN A 75 2.02 20.44 8.79
C GLN A 75 0.67 19.92 8.27
N GLY A 76 -0.28 20.81 7.97
CA GLY A 76 -1.55 20.44 7.33
C GLY A 76 -1.42 19.86 5.92
N GLU A 77 -0.27 20.02 5.26
CA GLU A 77 -0.01 19.50 3.92
C GLU A 77 0.62 18.09 3.93
N VAL A 78 1.05 17.59 5.10
CA VAL A 78 1.88 16.37 5.19
C VAL A 78 1.19 15.15 4.60
N PHE A 79 -0.12 14.97 4.83
CA PHE A 79 -0.87 13.89 4.19
C PHE A 79 -0.79 13.94 2.66
N HIS A 80 -1.02 15.12 2.10
CA HIS A 80 -0.96 15.32 0.65
C HIS A 80 0.45 15.08 0.12
N ARG A 81 1.46 15.69 0.76
CA ARG A 81 2.86 15.51 0.38
C ARG A 81 3.32 14.05 0.47
N TYR A 82 2.86 13.33 1.49
CA TYR A 82 3.12 11.91 1.64
C TYR A 82 2.59 11.10 0.44
N ILE A 83 1.35 11.35 0.02
CA ILE A 83 0.76 10.66 -1.14
C ILE A 83 1.47 11.03 -2.43
N LEU A 84 1.87 12.30 -2.62
CA LEU A 84 2.71 12.69 -3.76
C LEU A 84 4.05 11.95 -3.75
N GLY A 85 4.65 11.74 -2.59
CA GLY A 85 5.85 10.92 -2.44
C GLY A 85 5.63 9.46 -2.83
N VAL A 86 4.49 8.87 -2.45
CA VAL A 86 4.11 7.51 -2.87
C VAL A 86 3.97 7.45 -4.39
N TYR A 87 3.28 8.41 -5.02
CA TYR A 87 3.15 8.47 -6.47
C TYR A 87 4.50 8.64 -7.17
N GLN A 88 5.36 9.51 -6.66
CA GLN A 88 6.72 9.70 -7.18
C GLN A 88 7.52 8.40 -7.14
N MET A 89 7.40 7.62 -6.06
CA MET A 89 8.06 6.33 -5.96
C MET A 89 7.55 5.34 -7.01
N TYR A 90 6.23 5.23 -7.18
CA TYR A 90 5.64 4.41 -8.23
C TYR A 90 6.09 4.86 -9.63
N GLU A 91 6.00 6.16 -9.93
CA GLU A 91 6.44 6.73 -11.22
C GLU A 91 7.87 6.33 -11.57
N ARG A 92 8.79 6.50 -10.61
CA ARG A 92 10.20 6.16 -10.80
C ARG A 92 10.41 4.66 -11.04
N LEU A 93 9.71 3.82 -10.27
CA LEU A 93 9.85 2.36 -10.39
C LEU A 93 9.22 1.82 -11.67
N THR A 94 8.01 2.26 -12.03
CA THR A 94 7.34 1.82 -13.25
C THR A 94 8.03 2.32 -14.53
N THR A 95 8.63 3.51 -14.47
CA THR A 95 9.46 4.03 -15.57
C THR A 95 10.74 3.23 -15.76
N ARG A 96 11.42 2.87 -14.66
CA ARG A 96 12.67 2.10 -14.72
C ARG A 96 12.46 0.64 -15.06
N PHE A 97 11.36 0.05 -14.59
CA PHE A 97 11.03 -1.36 -14.74
C PHE A 97 9.64 -1.54 -15.37
N PRO A 98 9.47 -1.18 -16.66
CA PRO A 98 8.16 -1.16 -17.32
C PRO A 98 7.53 -2.56 -17.46
N ASP A 99 8.35 -3.61 -17.37
CA ASP A 99 7.89 -5.00 -17.48
C ASP A 99 7.46 -5.60 -16.13
N ILE A 100 7.60 -4.85 -15.02
CA ILE A 100 7.14 -5.29 -13.72
C ILE A 100 5.72 -4.78 -13.47
N LEU A 101 4.78 -5.70 -13.25
CA LEU A 101 3.41 -5.36 -12.86
C LEU A 101 3.33 -5.05 -11.37
N PHE A 102 2.75 -3.90 -11.04
CA PHE A 102 2.50 -3.49 -9.65
C PHE A 102 1.03 -3.68 -9.26
N GLU A 103 0.81 -4.29 -8.10
CA GLU A 103 -0.47 -4.33 -7.40
C GLU A 103 -0.39 -3.47 -6.14
N SER A 104 -1.37 -2.59 -5.93
CA SER A 104 -1.49 -1.81 -4.70
C SER A 104 -2.28 -2.57 -3.64
N CYS A 105 -1.80 -2.53 -2.42
CA CYS A 105 -2.53 -2.99 -1.23
C CYS A 105 -2.26 -2.05 -0.06
N ALA A 106 -3.25 -1.86 0.79
CA ALA A 106 -3.07 -1.14 2.05
C ALA A 106 -4.10 -1.66 3.07
N SER A 107 -3.85 -2.84 3.64
CA SER A 107 -4.82 -3.58 4.45
C SER A 107 -6.15 -3.71 3.70
N GLY A 108 -6.11 -4.22 2.47
CA GLY A 108 -7.21 -4.13 1.52
C GLY A 108 -7.27 -2.76 0.82
N GLY A 109 -8.45 -2.17 0.73
CA GLY A 109 -8.74 -1.01 -0.11
C GLY A 109 -8.40 0.37 0.47
N ALA A 110 -7.58 0.50 1.52
CA ALA A 110 -7.30 1.81 2.13
C ALA A 110 -6.55 2.80 1.24
N ARG A 111 -5.94 2.34 0.14
CA ARG A 111 -5.34 3.15 -0.93
C ARG A 111 -5.87 2.79 -2.31
N PHE A 112 -7.10 2.35 -2.42
CA PHE A 112 -7.71 2.03 -3.70
C PHE A 112 -8.42 3.28 -4.23
N ASP A 113 -7.75 4.00 -5.11
CA ASP A 113 -8.22 5.24 -5.74
C ASP A 113 -7.72 5.35 -7.19
N ALA A 114 -8.30 6.27 -7.96
CA ALA A 114 -7.98 6.44 -9.38
C ALA A 114 -6.52 6.87 -9.62
N GLY A 115 -5.92 7.66 -8.72
CA GLY A 115 -4.52 8.06 -8.83
C GLY A 115 -3.59 6.86 -8.63
N MET A 116 -3.91 5.99 -7.69
CA MET A 116 -3.14 4.77 -7.46
C MET A 116 -3.26 3.79 -8.63
N LEU A 117 -4.45 3.67 -9.26
CA LEU A 117 -4.67 2.82 -10.43
C LEU A 117 -3.90 3.26 -11.67
N TYR A 118 -3.48 4.52 -11.75
CA TYR A 118 -2.61 5.00 -12.83
C TYR A 118 -1.25 4.27 -12.83
N TYR A 119 -0.70 3.97 -11.65
CA TYR A 119 0.60 3.31 -11.50
C TYR A 119 0.48 1.80 -11.26
N ALA A 120 -0.50 1.40 -10.47
CA ALA A 120 -0.78 0.01 -10.12
C ALA A 120 -2.17 -0.36 -10.65
N PRO A 121 -2.26 -0.95 -11.86
CA PRO A 121 -3.53 -1.17 -12.54
C PRO A 121 -4.43 -2.18 -11.83
N GLN A 122 -3.91 -2.87 -10.83
CA GLN A 122 -4.66 -3.78 -9.97
C GLN A 122 -4.47 -3.41 -8.51
N GLY A 123 -5.56 -3.45 -7.72
CA GLY A 123 -5.56 -3.24 -6.29
C GLY A 123 -6.22 -4.37 -5.52
N TRP A 124 -5.70 -4.67 -4.34
CA TRP A 124 -6.36 -5.56 -3.39
C TRP A 124 -7.41 -4.76 -2.62
N ILE A 125 -8.69 -4.97 -2.93
CA ILE A 125 -9.79 -4.11 -2.46
C ILE A 125 -10.30 -4.42 -1.05
N SER A 126 -10.04 -5.63 -0.54
CA SER A 126 -10.44 -6.04 0.82
C SER A 126 -9.65 -7.26 1.27
N ASP A 127 -9.29 -7.28 2.55
CA ASP A 127 -8.70 -8.45 3.22
C ASP A 127 -9.73 -9.51 3.61
N ASP A 128 -11.04 -9.24 3.45
CA ASP A 128 -12.05 -10.27 3.62
C ASP A 128 -12.00 -11.24 2.45
N THR A 129 -11.68 -12.49 2.75
CA THR A 129 -11.48 -13.56 1.78
C THR A 129 -12.65 -14.54 1.71
N ASP A 130 -13.71 -14.30 2.46
CA ASP A 130 -14.92 -15.13 2.38
C ASP A 130 -15.60 -14.96 1.03
N ALA A 131 -15.89 -16.08 0.35
CA ALA A 131 -16.42 -16.05 -1.01
C ALA A 131 -17.77 -15.33 -1.14
N ILE A 132 -18.65 -15.44 -0.15
CA ILE A 132 -19.96 -14.79 -0.18
C ILE A 132 -19.82 -13.28 0.08
N GLU A 133 -18.98 -12.88 1.03
CA GLU A 133 -18.70 -11.46 1.27
C GLU A 133 -17.98 -10.82 0.07
N ARG A 134 -17.09 -11.55 -0.60
CA ARG A 134 -16.42 -11.08 -1.83
C ARG A 134 -17.39 -10.73 -2.95
N LEU A 135 -18.50 -11.45 -3.12
CA LEU A 135 -19.52 -11.11 -4.10
C LEU A 135 -20.07 -9.69 -3.86
N ARG A 136 -20.33 -9.33 -2.59
CA ARG A 136 -20.82 -8.00 -2.22
C ARG A 136 -19.75 -6.92 -2.37
N ILE A 137 -18.51 -7.23 -1.94
CA ILE A 137 -17.40 -6.31 -1.99
C ILE A 137 -17.06 -5.97 -3.43
N GLN A 138 -16.90 -6.98 -4.29
CA GLN A 138 -16.54 -6.77 -5.70
C GLN A 138 -17.67 -6.11 -6.49
N TYR A 139 -18.93 -6.53 -6.25
CA TYR A 139 -20.09 -5.90 -6.86
C TYR A 139 -20.24 -4.44 -6.44
N GLY A 140 -20.14 -4.14 -5.14
CA GLY A 140 -20.20 -2.75 -4.64
C GLY A 140 -19.07 -1.88 -5.21
N THR A 141 -17.85 -2.40 -5.28
CA THR A 141 -16.69 -1.68 -5.84
C THR A 141 -16.87 -1.43 -7.35
N SER A 142 -17.53 -2.33 -8.09
CA SER A 142 -17.74 -2.20 -9.53
C SER A 142 -18.62 -1.02 -9.96
N TYR A 143 -19.35 -0.40 -9.03
CA TYR A 143 -20.06 0.84 -9.32
C TYR A 143 -19.15 2.04 -9.57
N GLY A 144 -17.94 2.03 -9.02
CA GLY A 144 -16.98 3.12 -9.15
C GLY A 144 -15.70 2.77 -9.91
N TYR A 145 -15.36 1.48 -10.02
CA TYR A 145 -14.09 1.03 -10.56
C TYR A 145 -14.25 -0.18 -11.49
N PRO A 146 -13.42 -0.28 -12.55
CA PRO A 146 -13.43 -1.43 -13.44
C PRO A 146 -13.14 -2.75 -12.71
N ILE A 147 -13.84 -3.81 -13.04
CA ILE A 147 -13.64 -5.14 -12.45
C ILE A 147 -12.18 -5.61 -12.66
N SER A 148 -11.58 -5.30 -13.81
CA SER A 148 -10.19 -5.64 -14.13
C SER A 148 -9.15 -5.01 -13.18
N SER A 149 -9.52 -3.96 -12.45
CA SER A 149 -8.64 -3.31 -11.47
C SER A 149 -8.69 -3.96 -10.08
N MET A 150 -9.56 -4.94 -9.88
CA MET A 150 -9.75 -5.59 -8.58
C MET A 150 -8.99 -6.90 -8.51
N GLY A 151 -8.14 -7.06 -7.49
CA GLY A 151 -7.56 -8.36 -7.16
C GLY A 151 -8.66 -9.33 -6.71
N SER A 152 -8.69 -10.51 -7.31
CA SER A 152 -9.58 -11.60 -6.92
C SER A 152 -8.80 -12.91 -6.76
N HIS A 153 -9.27 -13.79 -5.90
CA HIS A 153 -8.62 -15.07 -5.64
C HIS A 153 -9.64 -16.13 -5.22
N VAL A 154 -9.29 -17.37 -5.40
CA VAL A 154 -10.07 -18.50 -4.92
C VAL A 154 -9.58 -18.88 -3.53
N SER A 155 -10.37 -18.54 -2.50
CA SER A 155 -10.01 -18.80 -1.11
C SER A 155 -10.15 -20.28 -0.74
N ALA A 156 -9.50 -20.68 0.36
CA ALA A 156 -9.67 -22.02 0.94
C ALA A 156 -11.09 -22.20 1.52
N SER A 157 -11.51 -23.46 1.64
CA SER A 157 -12.74 -23.84 2.35
C SER A 157 -12.41 -24.94 3.37
N PRO A 158 -12.79 -24.78 4.65
CA PRO A 158 -13.48 -23.62 5.23
C PRO A 158 -12.68 -22.33 5.14
N ASN A 159 -13.37 -21.19 5.03
CA ASN A 159 -12.73 -19.87 5.09
C ASN A 159 -12.10 -19.64 6.47
N HIS A 160 -10.87 -19.14 6.51
CA HIS A 160 -10.12 -18.99 7.76
C HIS A 160 -10.64 -17.87 8.67
N GLN A 161 -11.42 -16.91 8.15
CA GLN A 161 -11.96 -15.77 8.90
C GLN A 161 -13.35 -16.09 9.45
N LEU A 162 -14.27 -16.57 8.62
CA LEU A 162 -15.65 -16.81 8.96
C LEU A 162 -16.00 -18.29 9.16
N HIS A 163 -15.05 -19.21 8.94
CA HIS A 163 -15.24 -20.66 9.02
C HIS A 163 -16.37 -21.20 8.11
N ARG A 164 -16.81 -20.40 7.14
CA ARG A 164 -17.85 -20.79 6.17
C ARG A 164 -17.30 -21.82 5.20
N GLN A 165 -18.07 -22.88 4.99
CA GLN A 165 -17.81 -23.85 3.92
C GLN A 165 -18.54 -23.44 2.65
N THR A 166 -17.83 -23.40 1.55
CA THR A 166 -18.36 -23.07 0.24
C THR A 166 -17.81 -24.03 -0.82
N PRO A 167 -18.64 -24.45 -1.80
CA PRO A 167 -18.17 -25.26 -2.90
C PRO A 167 -17.23 -24.45 -3.83
N LEU A 168 -16.44 -25.16 -4.62
CA LEU A 168 -15.45 -24.49 -5.51
C LEU A 168 -16.11 -23.51 -6.48
N TRP A 169 -17.24 -23.87 -7.07
CA TRP A 169 -17.95 -22.99 -8.02
C TRP A 169 -18.38 -21.65 -7.40
N THR A 170 -18.72 -21.60 -6.11
CA THR A 170 -19.04 -20.34 -5.42
C THR A 170 -17.78 -19.49 -5.19
N ARG A 171 -16.62 -20.15 -5.03
CA ARG A 171 -15.34 -19.46 -4.78
C ARG A 171 -14.66 -18.99 -6.07
N ALA A 172 -14.99 -19.61 -7.21
CA ALA A 172 -14.38 -19.33 -8.51
C ALA A 172 -15.19 -18.32 -9.35
N ASN A 173 -16.37 -17.95 -8.93
CA ASN A 173 -17.19 -16.88 -9.51
C ASN A 173 -16.96 -15.59 -8.74
#